data_4d74af0c112966192557605394704658
#
_entry.id   4d74af0c112966192557605394704658
#
_cell.length_a   1.000
_cell.length_b   1.000
_cell.length_c   1.000
_cell.angle_alpha   90.00
_cell.angle_beta   90.00
_cell.angle_gamma   90.00
#
_symmetry.space_group_name_H-M   'P 1'
#
loop_
_entity.id
_entity.type
_entity.pdbx_description
1 polymer ?
#
loop_
_entity_poly.entity_id
_entity_poly.type
_entity_poly.pdbx_seq_one_letter_code
_entity_poly.pdbx_strand_id
1 'polypeptide(L)'
;VGGLILSNSGAITANYWLSEIYDQEVANAHRNAEIHIHDLSMLTGYCAGWSLKQLIQEGLGGIPGKITSSPASHLSTLCNQMVNFLGIMQNEWAGAQAFSSFDTYLAPFVKVDHLTQKEVKQCIQSFVYGVNTPSRWGTQAPFSNITLDWTVPKDLENLPAIVGGREMDFTYG
;
A
#
# COMPACT_ATOMS: atom_id res chain seq x y z
N VAL A 1 -14.80 -3.43 21.00
CA VAL A 1 -16.08 -3.38 20.25
C VAL A 1 -15.83 -3.55 18.76
N GLY A 2 -14.89 -2.81 18.15
CA GLY A 2 -14.61 -2.91 16.72
C GLY A 2 -14.24 -4.33 16.25
N GLY A 3 -13.37 -5.03 16.96
CA GLY A 3 -13.04 -6.42 16.65
C GLY A 3 -14.22 -7.39 16.69
N LEU A 4 -15.17 -7.18 17.61
CA LEU A 4 -16.39 -7.98 17.68
C LEU A 4 -17.29 -7.73 16.45
N ILE A 5 -17.44 -6.47 16.04
CA ILE A 5 -18.23 -6.10 14.85
C ILE A 5 -17.61 -6.72 13.60
N LEU A 6 -16.29 -6.59 13.43
CA LEU A 6 -15.58 -7.17 12.29
C LEU A 6 -15.67 -8.70 12.27
N SER A 7 -15.58 -9.37 13.43
CA SER A 7 -15.71 -10.82 13.53
C SER A 7 -17.10 -11.29 13.12
N ASN A 8 -18.16 -10.63 13.60
CA ASN A 8 -19.52 -10.97 13.23
C ASN A 8 -19.81 -10.71 11.75
N SER A 9 -19.41 -9.55 11.24
CA SER A 9 -19.60 -9.23 9.82
C SER A 9 -18.80 -10.18 8.93
N GLY A 10 -17.60 -10.55 9.33
CA GLY A 10 -16.75 -11.51 8.62
C GLY A 10 -17.38 -12.91 8.57
N ALA A 11 -17.99 -13.37 9.66
CA ALA A 11 -18.70 -14.65 9.68
C ALA A 11 -19.91 -14.68 8.74
N ILE A 12 -20.67 -13.58 8.70
CA ILE A 12 -21.81 -13.43 7.78
C ILE A 12 -21.33 -13.43 6.33
N THR A 13 -20.26 -12.67 6.02
CA THR A 13 -19.66 -12.61 4.69
C THR A 13 -19.13 -13.97 4.25
N ALA A 14 -18.41 -14.69 5.12
CA ALA A 14 -17.91 -16.03 4.83
C ALA A 14 -19.05 -17.01 4.51
N ASN A 15 -20.15 -16.93 5.26
CA ASN A 15 -21.30 -17.76 5.00
C ASN A 15 -21.96 -17.41 3.66
N TYR A 16 -22.03 -16.14 3.30
CA TYR A 16 -22.53 -15.70 1.98
C TYR A 16 -21.69 -16.27 0.84
N TRP A 17 -20.36 -16.20 0.91
CA TRP A 17 -19.47 -16.83 -0.07
C TRP A 17 -19.77 -18.31 -0.25
N LEU A 18 -19.89 -19.05 0.85
CA LEU A 18 -20.08 -20.51 0.85
C LEU A 18 -21.51 -20.97 0.54
N SER A 19 -22.48 -20.06 0.55
CA SER A 19 -23.90 -20.39 0.28
C SER A 19 -24.37 -19.92 -1.08
N GLU A 20 -23.91 -18.73 -1.51
CA GLU A 20 -24.49 -18.04 -2.66
C GLU A 20 -23.49 -17.89 -3.84
N ILE A 21 -22.18 -17.94 -3.58
CA ILE A 21 -21.18 -17.63 -4.61
C ILE A 21 -20.44 -18.89 -5.08
N TYR A 22 -19.91 -19.70 -4.16
CA TYR A 22 -19.23 -20.94 -4.52
C TYR A 22 -20.21 -22.07 -4.80
N ASP A 23 -19.86 -22.93 -5.76
CA ASP A 23 -20.58 -24.17 -5.97
C ASP A 23 -20.60 -25.02 -4.69
N GLN A 24 -21.68 -25.76 -4.51
CA GLN A 24 -21.91 -26.55 -3.30
C GLN A 24 -20.79 -27.56 -3.00
N GLU A 25 -20.16 -28.12 -4.04
CA GLU A 25 -19.05 -29.05 -3.92
C GLU A 25 -17.82 -28.35 -3.30
N VAL A 26 -17.45 -27.15 -3.80
CA VAL A 26 -16.34 -26.34 -3.29
C VAL A 26 -16.62 -25.88 -1.85
N ALA A 27 -17.83 -25.42 -1.59
CA ALA A 27 -18.24 -24.97 -0.27
C ALA A 27 -18.19 -26.11 0.76
N ASN A 28 -18.64 -27.30 0.38
CA ASN A 28 -18.58 -28.48 1.23
C ASN A 28 -17.15 -28.94 1.48
N ALA A 29 -16.29 -28.96 0.47
CA ALA A 29 -14.88 -29.29 0.62
C ALA A 29 -14.19 -28.36 1.63
N HIS A 30 -14.49 -27.06 1.60
CA HIS A 30 -14.00 -26.10 2.60
C HIS A 30 -14.57 -26.40 4.00
N ARG A 31 -15.89 -26.65 4.14
CA ARG A 31 -16.53 -26.95 5.42
C ARG A 31 -16.04 -28.25 6.03
N ASN A 32 -15.69 -29.23 5.21
CA ASN A 32 -15.16 -30.52 5.61
C ASN A 32 -13.63 -30.50 5.84
N ALA A 33 -12.98 -29.34 5.66
CA ALA A 33 -11.53 -29.18 5.76
C ALA A 33 -10.70 -29.99 4.73
N GLU A 34 -11.29 -30.31 3.60
CA GLU A 34 -10.59 -30.94 2.47
C GLU A 34 -9.73 -29.92 1.70
N ILE A 35 -10.22 -28.66 1.64
CA ILE A 35 -9.51 -27.49 1.11
C ILE A 35 -9.65 -26.31 2.06
N HIS A 36 -8.81 -25.30 1.91
CA HIS A 36 -8.92 -24.04 2.63
C HIS A 36 -9.04 -22.87 1.65
N ILE A 37 -10.14 -22.11 1.75
CA ILE A 37 -10.35 -20.86 1.01
C ILE A 37 -10.03 -19.71 1.97
N HIS A 38 -9.08 -18.86 1.57
CA HIS A 38 -8.63 -17.72 2.36
C HIS A 38 -9.63 -16.55 2.36
N ASP A 39 -9.59 -15.76 3.42
CA ASP A 39 -10.17 -14.42 3.50
C ASP A 39 -11.65 -14.32 3.13
N LEU A 40 -12.41 -15.37 3.41
CA LEU A 40 -13.86 -15.39 3.21
C LEU A 40 -14.61 -14.31 4.03
N SER A 41 -13.96 -13.70 5.01
CA SER A 41 -14.54 -12.64 5.84
C SER A 41 -14.72 -11.29 5.13
N MET A 42 -14.28 -11.15 3.87
CA MET A 42 -14.29 -9.90 3.11
C MET A 42 -14.86 -10.09 1.71
N LEU A 43 -15.55 -9.07 1.19
CA LEU A 43 -16.05 -8.96 -0.19
C LEU A 43 -15.22 -7.93 -0.96
N THR A 44 -13.91 -8.15 -1.08
CA THR A 44 -12.97 -7.18 -1.66
C THR A 44 -11.87 -7.90 -2.41
N GLY A 45 -11.07 -7.15 -3.16
CA GLY A 45 -9.82 -7.64 -3.77
C GLY A 45 -8.88 -8.16 -2.70
N TYR A 46 -8.01 -9.12 -3.07
CA TYR A 46 -7.11 -9.76 -2.12
C TYR A 46 -5.84 -8.93 -1.92
N CYS A 47 -4.97 -8.86 -2.91
CA CYS A 47 -3.71 -8.12 -2.86
C CYS A 47 -3.65 -7.06 -3.95
N ALA A 48 -2.89 -6.00 -3.74
CA ALA A 48 -2.70 -4.95 -4.72
C ALA A 48 -1.26 -4.46 -4.80
N GLY A 49 -0.81 -4.20 -6.03
CA GLY A 49 0.40 -3.44 -6.32
C GLY A 49 0.03 -2.00 -6.68
N TRP A 50 0.70 -1.04 -6.08
CA TRP A 50 0.43 0.37 -6.27
C TRP A 50 1.58 1.08 -6.97
N SER A 51 1.25 1.99 -7.88
CA SER A 51 2.22 2.83 -8.56
C SER A 51 2.67 3.97 -7.66
N LEU A 52 3.94 3.98 -7.24
CA LEU A 52 4.55 5.13 -6.58
C LEU A 52 4.56 6.37 -7.48
N LYS A 53 4.68 6.19 -8.80
CA LYS A 53 4.65 7.29 -9.76
C LYS A 53 3.39 8.13 -9.61
N GLN A 54 2.22 7.47 -9.53
CA GLN A 54 0.96 8.19 -9.38
C GLN A 54 0.90 8.94 -8.05
N LEU A 55 1.30 8.33 -6.94
CA LEU A 55 1.34 8.98 -5.64
C LEU A 55 2.28 10.21 -5.64
N ILE A 56 3.44 10.12 -6.29
CA ILE A 56 4.42 11.21 -6.40
C ILE A 56 3.89 12.35 -7.28
N GLN A 57 3.12 12.04 -8.33
CA GLN A 57 2.55 13.03 -9.24
C GLN A 57 1.33 13.75 -8.66
N GLU A 58 0.45 13.03 -8.00
CA GLU A 58 -0.88 13.51 -7.61
C GLU A 58 -1.01 13.78 -6.10
N GLY A 59 -0.15 13.17 -5.29
CA GLY A 59 -0.30 13.17 -3.84
C GLY A 59 -1.48 12.32 -3.38
N LEU A 60 -2.06 12.66 -2.23
CA LEU A 60 -3.26 12.00 -1.70
C LEU A 60 -4.50 12.86 -1.97
N GLY A 61 -5.24 12.53 -3.02
CA GLY A 61 -6.41 13.28 -3.46
C GLY A 61 -7.56 13.29 -2.46
N GLY A 62 -7.76 12.22 -1.75
CA GLY A 62 -8.82 12.12 -0.73
C GLY A 62 -10.25 12.10 -1.30
N ILE A 63 -11.22 12.22 -0.40
CA ILE A 63 -12.65 12.30 -0.72
C ILE A 63 -13.05 13.78 -0.83
N PRO A 64 -13.91 14.18 -1.78
CA PRO A 64 -14.39 15.56 -1.88
C PRO A 64 -14.87 16.14 -0.56
N GLY A 65 -14.38 17.32 -0.19
CA GLY A 65 -14.68 17.98 1.08
C GLY A 65 -13.87 17.47 2.30
N LYS A 66 -12.93 16.57 2.10
CA LYS A 66 -11.98 16.12 3.12
C LYS A 66 -10.60 16.71 2.86
N ILE A 67 -9.70 16.53 3.83
CA ILE A 67 -8.32 16.99 3.70
C ILE A 67 -7.60 16.22 2.58
N THR A 68 -6.83 16.93 1.79
CA THR A 68 -5.98 16.39 0.74
C THR A 68 -4.51 16.65 1.08
N SER A 69 -3.60 15.91 0.48
CA SER A 69 -2.17 16.14 0.59
C SER A 69 -1.57 16.30 -0.81
N SER A 70 -1.03 17.48 -1.09
CA SER A 70 -0.34 17.77 -2.34
C SER A 70 0.85 16.82 -2.57
N PRO A 71 1.36 16.70 -3.81
CA PRO A 71 2.56 15.93 -4.09
C PRO A 71 3.72 16.27 -3.15
N ALA A 72 4.38 15.26 -2.63
CA ALA A 72 5.49 15.43 -1.70
C ALA A 72 6.70 16.05 -2.39
N SER A 73 7.31 17.05 -1.78
CA SER A 73 8.57 17.64 -2.24
C SER A 73 9.80 17.09 -1.51
N HIS A 74 9.60 16.41 -0.39
CA HIS A 74 10.67 15.89 0.47
C HIS A 74 10.48 14.41 0.77
N LEU A 75 11.57 13.65 0.92
CA LEU A 75 11.55 12.21 1.19
C LEU A 75 10.72 11.85 2.43
N SER A 76 10.87 12.60 3.52
CA SER A 76 10.11 12.38 4.75
C SER A 76 8.60 12.52 4.54
N THR A 77 8.19 13.50 3.76
CA THR A 77 6.77 13.71 3.42
C THR A 77 6.23 12.57 2.55
N LEU A 78 7.01 12.13 1.55
CA LEU A 78 6.63 10.99 0.71
C LEU A 78 6.49 9.71 1.55
N CYS A 79 7.43 9.45 2.47
CA CYS A 79 7.35 8.31 3.38
C CYS A 79 6.05 8.34 4.21
N ASN A 80 5.66 9.50 4.72
CA ASN A 80 4.41 9.65 5.45
C ASN A 80 3.17 9.47 4.57
N GLN A 81 3.20 9.97 3.33
CA GLN A 81 2.11 9.75 2.37
C GLN A 81 1.96 8.26 2.04
N MET A 82 3.06 7.54 1.84
CA MET A 82 3.04 6.09 1.61
C MET A 82 2.42 5.32 2.78
N VAL A 83 2.80 5.66 4.02
CA VAL A 83 2.23 5.05 5.23
C VAL A 83 0.72 5.30 5.30
N ASN A 84 0.29 6.54 5.08
CA ASN A 84 -1.13 6.90 5.11
C ASN A 84 -1.92 6.21 3.99
N PHE A 85 -1.35 6.15 2.78
CA PHE A 85 -1.96 5.45 1.66
C PHE A 85 -2.19 3.98 1.97
N LEU A 86 -1.16 3.26 2.43
CA LEU A 86 -1.27 1.85 2.80
C LEU A 86 -2.25 1.63 3.95
N GLY A 87 -2.25 2.54 4.94
CA GLY A 87 -3.20 2.50 6.06
C GLY A 87 -4.65 2.68 5.63
N ILE A 88 -4.91 3.50 4.62
CA ILE A 88 -6.26 3.68 4.04
C ILE A 88 -6.64 2.46 3.21
N MET A 89 -5.76 2.03 2.31
CA MET A 89 -6.06 0.96 1.35
C MET A 89 -6.23 -0.41 1.99
N GLN A 90 -5.64 -0.66 3.16
CA GLN A 90 -5.90 -1.91 3.89
C GLN A 90 -7.36 -2.09 4.33
N ASN A 91 -8.16 -1.02 4.32
CA ASN A 91 -9.60 -1.14 4.61
C ASN A 91 -10.40 -1.62 3.40
N GLU A 92 -9.82 -1.50 2.20
CA GLU A 92 -10.45 -1.87 0.93
C GLU A 92 -9.90 -3.19 0.36
N TRP A 93 -8.76 -3.67 0.86
CA TRP A 93 -8.05 -4.86 0.36
C TRP A 93 -7.76 -5.85 1.49
N ALA A 94 -8.05 -7.12 1.26
CA ALA A 94 -7.93 -8.15 2.29
C ALA A 94 -6.47 -8.55 2.58
N GLY A 95 -5.63 -8.55 1.57
CA GLY A 95 -4.26 -9.05 1.64
C GLY A 95 -3.19 -7.95 1.55
N ALA A 96 -2.02 -8.33 1.05
CA ALA A 96 -0.85 -7.46 1.01
C ALA A 96 -1.00 -6.31 0.02
N GLN A 97 -0.39 -5.19 0.39
CA GLN A 97 -0.24 -3.98 -0.42
C GLN A 97 1.24 -3.81 -0.77
N ALA A 98 1.57 -3.59 -2.03
CA ALA A 98 2.94 -3.47 -2.48
C ALA A 98 3.20 -2.16 -3.23
N PHE A 99 4.37 -1.56 -3.01
CA PHE A 99 4.94 -0.55 -3.90
C PHE A 99 6.10 -1.15 -4.70
N SER A 100 6.06 -0.99 -6.02
CA SER A 100 7.14 -1.39 -6.92
C SER A 100 8.16 -0.27 -7.13
N SER A 101 9.38 -0.64 -7.52
CA SER A 101 10.46 0.30 -7.85
C SER A 101 10.72 1.33 -6.75
N PHE A 102 10.69 0.86 -5.50
CA PHE A 102 10.74 1.73 -4.32
C PHE A 102 12.02 2.57 -4.28
N ASP A 103 13.18 1.97 -4.49
CA ASP A 103 14.47 2.64 -4.52
C ASP A 103 14.59 3.61 -5.71
N THR A 104 14.19 3.21 -6.90
CA THR A 104 14.22 4.03 -8.11
C THR A 104 13.39 5.31 -7.94
N TYR A 105 12.16 5.20 -7.43
CA TYR A 105 11.28 6.36 -7.26
C TYR A 105 11.64 7.27 -6.08
N LEU A 106 12.33 6.75 -5.06
CA LEU A 106 12.74 7.56 -3.91
C LEU A 106 14.09 8.28 -4.12
N ALA A 107 14.97 7.75 -4.99
CA ALA A 107 16.30 8.31 -5.23
C ALA A 107 16.30 9.80 -5.65
N PRO A 108 15.38 10.29 -6.51
CA PRO A 108 15.31 11.71 -6.86
C PRO A 108 15.14 12.65 -5.66
N PHE A 109 14.37 12.26 -4.65
CA PHE A 109 14.18 13.05 -3.44
C PHE A 109 15.47 13.18 -2.63
N VAL A 110 16.26 12.11 -2.59
CA VAL A 110 17.58 12.11 -1.94
C VAL A 110 18.52 13.09 -2.66
N LYS A 111 18.50 13.09 -3.99
CA LYS A 111 19.33 13.96 -4.83
C LYS A 111 18.95 15.43 -4.66
N VAL A 112 17.66 15.75 -4.75
CA VAL A 112 17.16 17.13 -4.70
C VAL A 112 17.43 17.79 -3.34
N ASP A 113 17.22 17.07 -2.25
CA ASP A 113 17.42 17.59 -0.89
C ASP A 113 18.87 17.38 -0.39
N HIS A 114 19.77 16.80 -1.21
CA HIS A 114 21.16 16.49 -0.82
C HIS A 114 21.25 15.70 0.50
N LEU A 115 20.35 14.73 0.68
CA LEU A 115 20.22 13.99 1.94
C LEU A 115 21.45 13.12 2.21
N THR A 116 21.91 13.15 3.44
CA THR A 116 22.92 12.22 3.94
C THR A 116 22.35 10.82 4.15
N GLN A 117 23.24 9.81 4.18
CA GLN A 117 22.81 8.43 4.49
C GLN A 117 22.05 8.33 5.81
N LYS A 118 22.41 9.14 6.82
CA LYS A 118 21.75 9.16 8.12
C LYS A 118 20.30 9.66 8.00
N GLU A 119 20.07 10.70 7.21
CA GLU A 119 18.73 11.27 6.98
C GLU A 119 17.85 10.32 6.17
N VAL A 120 18.39 9.71 5.11
CA VAL A 120 17.69 8.68 4.35
C VAL A 120 17.31 7.51 5.26
N LYS A 121 18.26 7.00 6.06
CA LYS A 121 17.99 5.93 7.03
C LYS A 121 16.86 6.32 7.99
N GLN A 122 16.83 7.57 8.47
CA GLN A 122 15.76 8.04 9.36
C GLN A 122 14.39 8.06 8.66
N CYS A 123 14.33 8.50 7.39
CA CYS A 123 13.08 8.48 6.62
C CYS A 123 12.56 7.05 6.41
N ILE A 124 13.45 6.12 6.02
CA ILE A 124 13.07 4.71 5.83
C ILE A 124 12.67 4.06 7.16
N GLN A 125 13.37 4.37 8.26
CA GLN A 125 12.98 3.88 9.59
C GLN A 125 11.59 4.37 9.98
N SER A 126 11.26 5.63 9.71
CA SER A 126 9.93 6.20 9.96
C SER A 126 8.86 5.52 9.11
N PHE A 127 9.15 5.22 7.85
CA PHE A 127 8.26 4.44 6.98
C PHE A 127 8.02 3.05 7.56
N VAL A 128 9.09 2.30 7.86
CA VAL A 128 8.99 0.94 8.42
C VAL A 128 8.20 0.94 9.74
N TYR A 129 8.47 1.90 10.61
CA TYR A 129 7.70 2.05 11.86
C TYR A 129 6.22 2.34 11.58
N GLY A 130 5.94 3.26 10.66
CA GLY A 130 4.58 3.65 10.31
C GLY A 130 3.74 2.50 9.77
N VAL A 131 4.29 1.68 8.86
CA VAL A 131 3.57 0.51 8.32
C VAL A 131 3.42 -0.64 9.31
N ASN A 132 4.17 -0.64 10.41
CA ASN A 132 4.02 -1.60 11.50
C ASN A 132 3.07 -1.11 12.61
N THR A 133 2.57 0.12 12.51
CA THR A 133 1.61 0.66 13.48
C THR A 133 0.20 0.17 13.14
N PRO A 134 -0.54 -0.42 14.09
CA PRO A 134 -1.91 -0.83 13.87
C PRO A 134 -2.79 0.36 13.45
N SER A 135 -3.42 0.29 12.28
CA SER A 135 -4.25 1.37 11.73
C SER A 135 -5.70 0.98 11.50
N ARG A 136 -5.99 -0.26 11.13
CA ARG A 136 -7.36 -0.74 10.99
C ARG A 136 -7.99 -1.01 12.35
N TRP A 137 -8.87 -0.11 12.79
CA TRP A 137 -9.57 -0.22 14.07
C TRP A 137 -8.62 -0.48 15.27
N GLY A 138 -7.35 -0.08 15.12
CA GLY A 138 -6.31 -0.30 16.13
C GLY A 138 -5.90 -1.76 16.32
N THR A 139 -6.26 -2.68 15.43
CA THR A 139 -6.06 -4.12 15.62
C THR A 139 -5.02 -4.73 14.67
N GLN A 140 -4.81 -4.13 13.48
CA GLN A 140 -3.95 -4.71 12.46
C GLN A 140 -3.10 -3.63 11.78
N ALA A 141 -1.81 -3.92 11.61
CA ALA A 141 -0.93 -3.15 10.74
C ALA A 141 -1.14 -3.52 9.26
N PRO A 142 -0.88 -2.60 8.31
CA PRO A 142 -0.90 -2.95 6.89
C PRO A 142 0.11 -4.06 6.58
N PHE A 143 -0.34 -5.12 5.93
CA PHE A 143 0.57 -6.11 5.37
C PHE A 143 1.20 -5.53 4.11
N SER A 144 2.43 -5.05 4.23
CA SER A 144 3.10 -4.22 3.24
C SER A 144 4.29 -4.92 2.61
N ASN A 145 4.50 -4.66 1.31
CA ASN A 145 5.66 -5.11 0.56
C ASN A 145 6.26 -3.96 -0.23
N ILE A 146 7.57 -4.00 -0.47
CA ILE A 146 8.29 -3.12 -1.39
C ILE A 146 9.15 -3.95 -2.32
N THR A 147 9.26 -3.53 -3.58
CA THR A 147 10.19 -4.11 -4.53
C THR A 147 11.36 -3.16 -4.75
N LEU A 148 12.56 -3.69 -4.71
CA LEU A 148 13.80 -2.97 -5.01
C LEU A 148 14.31 -3.38 -6.39
N ASP A 149 14.68 -2.41 -7.20
CA ASP A 149 15.17 -2.64 -8.56
C ASP A 149 16.67 -2.93 -8.59
N TRP A 150 17.46 -2.39 -7.65
CA TRP A 150 18.94 -2.43 -7.58
C TRP A 150 19.62 -1.69 -8.73
N THR A 151 19.07 -1.78 -9.93
CA THR A 151 19.47 -1.03 -11.13
C THR A 151 18.22 -0.45 -11.75
N VAL A 152 18.31 0.78 -12.25
CA VAL A 152 17.15 1.45 -12.84
C VAL A 152 16.58 0.62 -14.00
N PRO A 153 15.28 0.29 -13.99
CA PRO A 153 14.64 -0.41 -15.09
C PRO A 153 14.72 0.36 -16.41
N LYS A 154 14.88 -0.35 -17.52
CA LYS A 154 15.04 0.25 -18.87
C LYS A 154 13.88 1.14 -19.29
N ASP A 155 12.69 0.84 -18.84
CA ASP A 155 11.47 1.62 -19.10
C ASP A 155 11.42 2.93 -18.28
N LEU A 156 12.18 3.04 -17.19
CA LEU A 156 12.28 4.23 -16.36
C LEU A 156 13.58 5.04 -16.63
N GLU A 157 14.61 4.39 -17.11
CA GLU A 157 15.98 4.93 -17.24
C GLU A 157 16.02 6.32 -17.90
N ASN A 158 15.27 6.49 -18.99
CA ASN A 158 15.26 7.71 -19.78
C ASN A 158 14.08 8.65 -19.46
N LEU A 159 13.26 8.31 -18.49
CA LEU A 159 12.15 9.17 -18.09
C LEU A 159 12.64 10.26 -17.13
N PRO A 160 12.09 11.48 -17.23
CA PRO A 160 12.39 12.53 -16.25
C PRO A 160 11.97 12.09 -14.86
N ALA A 161 12.81 12.33 -13.87
CA ALA A 161 12.49 12.10 -12.47
C ALA A 161 11.40 13.07 -12.02
N ILE A 162 10.55 12.65 -11.08
CA ILE A 162 9.41 13.44 -10.59
C ILE A 162 9.60 13.71 -9.10
N VAL A 163 9.55 14.99 -8.72
CA VAL A 163 9.57 15.44 -7.33
C VAL A 163 8.59 16.59 -7.17
N GLY A 164 7.76 16.55 -6.14
CA GLY A 164 6.75 17.59 -5.90
C GLY A 164 5.69 17.69 -7.01
N GLY A 165 5.40 16.58 -7.69
CA GLY A 165 4.47 16.54 -8.82
C GLY A 165 5.00 17.16 -10.11
N ARG A 166 6.31 17.47 -10.19
CA ARG A 166 6.95 18.12 -11.34
C ARG A 166 8.10 17.28 -11.88
N GLU A 167 8.26 17.31 -13.19
CA GLU A 167 9.41 16.72 -13.84
C GLU A 167 10.69 17.53 -13.55
N MET A 168 11.77 16.81 -13.25
CA MET A 168 13.08 17.37 -13.01
C MET A 168 13.88 17.43 -14.32
N ASP A 169 14.98 18.16 -14.31
CA ASP A 169 15.94 18.30 -15.42
C ASP A 169 16.92 17.11 -15.53
N PHE A 170 16.68 16.05 -14.78
CA PHE A 170 17.43 14.79 -14.80
C PHE A 170 16.50 13.58 -14.83
N THR A 171 17.03 12.44 -15.29
CA THR A 171 16.28 11.18 -15.40
C THR A 171 16.44 10.29 -14.17
N TYR A 172 15.72 9.17 -14.13
CA TYR A 172 15.91 8.15 -13.10
C TYR A 172 17.23 7.38 -13.28
N GLY A 173 17.76 7.29 -14.53
CA GLY A 173 19.04 6.66 -14.89
C GLY A 173 20.29 7.48 -14.63
#